data_5357502775ac22cd8b942d2c962c8ed7
#
_entry.id   5357502775ac22cd8b942d2c962c8ed7
#
_cell.length_a   1.000
_cell.length_b   1.000
_cell.length_c   1.000
_cell.angle_alpha   90.00
_cell.angle_beta   90.00
_cell.angle_gamma   90.00
#
_symmetry.space_group_name_H-M   'P 1'
#
loop_
_entity.id
_entity.type
_entity.pdbx_description
1 polymer ?
#
loop_
_entity_poly.entity_id
_entity_poly.type
_entity_poly.pdbx_seq_one_letter_code
_entity_poly.pdbx_strand_id
1 'polypeptide(L)'
;MEVHISTQASTSNSVAAKFWYEQGAQRVVTARELSFDEIRAIRDNVPEDMDIEAFVHGAMCMSYSGKCVISNYTTGRDANRGACAQPCRWKYNLVKENENGEYEEVINGIDSSFFFNSKDLCMIEYIPQLIECGITSFKIEGRMKTAYYVATTVRAYRMAIDAYYEAPENWKFNPVWLEELKKGSHRDYSTGFYFDRPSDKAHNYESASYIRNYDFVGIVRDYDAENDLYIVEQRNKMNVLDKVEVIGPVSYTHLRAHETELHL
;
A
#
# COMPACT_ATOMS: atom_id res chain seq x y z
N MET A 1 14.70 -11.46 21.89
CA MET A 1 13.64 -11.36 20.85
C MET A 1 13.34 -9.89 20.70
N GLU A 2 13.44 -9.34 19.50
CA GLU A 2 13.15 -7.93 19.23
C GLU A 2 11.64 -7.66 19.32
N VAL A 3 11.29 -6.53 19.94
CA VAL A 3 9.89 -6.11 20.11
C VAL A 3 9.61 -4.93 19.21
N HIS A 4 8.65 -5.09 18.31
CA HIS A 4 8.18 -4.04 17.42
C HIS A 4 6.74 -3.65 17.78
N ILE A 5 6.52 -2.35 18.02
CA ILE A 5 5.19 -1.84 18.36
C ILE A 5 4.40 -1.58 17.08
N SER A 6 3.28 -2.29 16.94
CA SER A 6 2.40 -2.16 15.77
C SER A 6 1.78 -0.77 15.65
N THR A 7 1.44 -0.35 14.42
CA THR A 7 0.60 0.82 14.15
C THR A 7 -0.76 0.76 14.87
N GLN A 8 -1.21 -0.43 15.27
CA GLN A 8 -2.44 -0.61 16.06
C GLN A 8 -2.34 0.01 17.47
N ALA A 9 -1.11 0.26 17.96
CA ALA A 9 -0.90 1.02 19.20
C ALA A 9 -1.13 2.53 19.02
N SER A 10 -1.33 2.99 17.80
CA SER A 10 -1.58 4.41 17.47
C SER A 10 -0.49 5.36 17.99
N THR A 11 0.78 4.97 17.80
CA THR A 11 1.93 5.82 18.17
C THR A 11 1.97 7.05 17.29
N SER A 12 1.59 8.20 17.83
CA SER A 12 1.39 9.44 17.07
C SER A 12 2.20 10.63 17.56
N ASN A 13 3.09 10.43 18.54
CA ASN A 13 3.95 11.50 19.06
C ASN A 13 5.19 10.92 19.73
N SER A 14 6.16 11.79 20.01
CA SER A 14 7.44 11.41 20.60
C SER A 14 7.33 10.87 22.03
N VAL A 15 6.35 11.35 22.82
CA VAL A 15 6.15 10.88 24.20
C VAL A 15 5.74 9.41 24.19
N ALA A 16 4.78 9.05 23.32
CA ALA A 16 4.36 7.65 23.17
C ALA A 16 5.49 6.77 22.62
N ALA A 17 6.26 7.26 21.64
CA ALA A 17 7.39 6.53 21.08
C ALA A 17 8.47 6.29 22.14
N LYS A 18 8.82 7.31 22.93
CA LYS A 18 9.79 7.20 24.01
C LYS A 18 9.32 6.22 25.10
N PHE A 19 8.04 6.27 25.47
CA PHE A 19 7.47 5.29 26.40
C PHE A 19 7.71 3.85 25.92
N TRP A 20 7.45 3.54 24.65
CA TRP A 20 7.67 2.21 24.11
C TRP A 20 9.16 1.82 24.13
N TYR A 21 10.05 2.76 23.80
CA TYR A 21 11.49 2.52 23.90
C TYR A 21 11.91 2.15 25.33
N GLU A 22 11.42 2.89 26.33
CA GLU A 22 11.68 2.64 27.75
C GLU A 22 11.12 1.28 28.22
N GLN A 23 10.10 0.75 27.55
CA GLN A 23 9.58 -0.61 27.78
C GLN A 23 10.38 -1.70 27.02
N GLY A 24 11.43 -1.34 26.30
CA GLY A 24 12.33 -2.27 25.60
C GLY A 24 11.96 -2.56 24.14
N ALA A 25 11.09 -1.75 23.54
CA ALA A 25 10.82 -1.86 22.11
C ALA A 25 11.98 -1.28 21.29
N GLN A 26 12.43 -2.02 20.27
CA GLN A 26 13.45 -1.57 19.33
C GLN A 26 12.89 -0.79 18.16
N ARG A 27 11.59 -0.99 17.85
CA ARG A 27 10.93 -0.33 16.71
C ARG A 27 9.51 0.08 17.04
N VAL A 28 9.11 1.25 16.53
CA VAL A 28 7.72 1.66 16.49
C VAL A 28 7.24 1.81 15.06
N VAL A 29 6.06 1.26 14.75
CA VAL A 29 5.34 1.56 13.52
C VAL A 29 4.43 2.75 13.81
N THR A 30 4.71 3.89 13.21
CA THR A 30 3.94 5.11 13.44
C THR A 30 2.47 4.98 13.01
N ALA A 31 1.62 5.78 13.58
CA ALA A 31 0.27 5.99 13.07
C ALA A 31 0.35 6.53 11.63
N ARG A 32 -0.64 6.18 10.78
CA ARG A 32 -0.68 6.61 9.36
C ARG A 32 -1.07 8.07 9.19
N GLU A 33 -1.54 8.69 10.25
CA GLU A 33 -2.09 10.05 10.27
C GLU A 33 -1.03 11.13 10.53
N LEU A 34 0.25 10.77 10.50
CA LEU A 34 1.36 11.68 10.76
C LEU A 34 1.89 12.33 9.48
N SER A 35 2.20 13.62 9.59
CA SER A 35 2.95 14.37 8.59
C SER A 35 4.46 14.13 8.72
N PHE A 36 5.22 14.58 7.71
CA PHE A 36 6.68 14.57 7.76
C PHE A 36 7.22 15.30 9.00
N ASP A 37 6.65 16.45 9.35
CA ASP A 37 7.11 17.24 10.50
C ASP A 37 6.85 16.51 11.82
N GLU A 38 5.70 15.82 11.94
CA GLU A 38 5.38 15.04 13.13
C GLU A 38 6.28 13.81 13.27
N ILE A 39 6.62 13.14 12.17
CA ILE A 39 7.56 12.00 12.17
C ILE A 39 8.96 12.50 12.53
N ARG A 40 9.41 13.61 11.97
CA ARG A 40 10.69 14.25 12.33
C ARG A 40 10.72 14.61 13.81
N ALA A 41 9.63 15.18 14.34
CA ALA A 41 9.54 15.47 15.76
C ALA A 41 9.60 14.21 16.65
N ILE A 42 9.15 13.06 16.15
CA ILE A 42 9.38 11.79 16.85
C ILE A 42 10.87 11.44 16.80
N ARG A 43 11.49 11.46 15.61
CA ARG A 43 12.92 11.13 15.43
C ARG A 43 13.83 11.96 16.32
N ASP A 44 13.60 13.26 16.37
CA ASP A 44 14.44 14.20 17.12
C ASP A 44 14.33 14.01 18.65
N ASN A 45 13.32 13.30 19.14
CA ASN A 45 13.02 13.14 20.57
C ASN A 45 13.09 11.69 21.05
N VAL A 46 13.55 10.74 20.23
CA VAL A 46 13.82 9.37 20.64
C VAL A 46 15.28 9.01 20.38
N PRO A 47 15.87 8.00 21.08
CA PRO A 47 17.23 7.56 20.84
C PRO A 47 17.48 7.14 19.39
N GLU A 48 18.72 7.31 18.91
CA GLU A 48 19.09 7.01 17.52
C GLU A 48 18.94 5.53 17.17
N ASP A 49 19.13 4.64 18.14
CA ASP A 49 19.00 3.19 17.99
C ASP A 49 17.54 2.70 17.98
N MET A 50 16.57 3.60 18.18
CA MET A 50 15.16 3.28 17.99
C MET A 50 14.78 3.35 16.53
N ASP A 51 14.37 2.25 15.94
CA ASP A 51 13.83 2.21 14.59
C ASP A 51 12.45 2.89 14.47
N ILE A 52 12.28 3.71 13.46
CA ILE A 52 10.98 4.28 13.08
C ILE A 52 10.53 3.65 11.77
N GLU A 53 9.42 2.92 11.83
CA GLU A 53 8.79 2.33 10.67
C GLU A 53 7.52 3.11 10.31
N ALA A 54 7.34 3.45 9.02
CA ALA A 54 6.15 4.14 8.55
C ALA A 54 5.60 3.50 7.27
N PHE A 55 4.29 3.54 7.09
CA PHE A 55 3.67 3.09 5.84
C PHE A 55 3.99 4.05 4.70
N VAL A 56 4.48 3.52 3.59
CA VAL A 56 4.85 4.28 2.39
C VAL A 56 4.03 3.89 1.17
N HIS A 57 3.34 2.74 1.20
CA HIS A 57 2.56 2.26 0.07
C HIS A 57 1.41 1.33 0.46
N GLY A 58 0.35 1.37 -0.34
CA GLY A 58 -0.77 0.44 -0.28
C GLY A 58 -2.04 1.02 0.34
N ALA A 59 -2.97 0.16 0.71
CA ALA A 59 -4.30 0.57 1.14
C ALA A 59 -4.28 1.46 2.38
N MET A 60 -4.91 2.65 2.28
CA MET A 60 -5.16 3.53 3.42
C MET A 60 -6.44 3.14 4.15
N CYS A 61 -6.47 3.38 5.44
CA CYS A 61 -7.62 3.17 6.31
C CYS A 61 -8.41 4.48 6.46
N MET A 62 -9.73 4.39 6.47
CA MET A 62 -10.61 5.53 6.78
C MET A 62 -10.55 5.92 8.26
N SER A 63 -10.35 4.93 9.14
CA SER A 63 -10.30 5.13 10.59
C SER A 63 -8.88 5.42 11.05
N TYR A 64 -8.75 6.15 12.14
CA TYR A 64 -7.47 6.29 12.84
C TYR A 64 -6.85 4.92 13.13
N SER A 65 -5.53 4.88 13.07
CA SER A 65 -4.72 3.68 13.29
C SER A 65 -5.07 3.03 14.64
N GLY A 66 -5.46 1.74 14.59
CA GLY A 66 -5.85 0.97 15.80
C GLY A 66 -7.21 1.32 16.42
N LYS A 67 -8.05 2.12 15.75
CA LYS A 67 -9.33 2.60 16.31
C LYS A 67 -10.56 2.20 15.49
N CYS A 68 -10.40 1.36 14.47
CA CYS A 68 -11.52 0.95 13.62
C CYS A 68 -12.46 -0.02 14.36
N VAL A 69 -13.74 0.33 14.40
CA VAL A 69 -14.80 -0.53 14.95
C VAL A 69 -15.79 -1.00 13.88
N ILE A 70 -15.78 -0.42 12.67
CA ILE A 70 -16.78 -0.69 11.63
C ILE A 70 -16.74 -2.17 11.21
N SER A 71 -15.56 -2.75 11.02
CA SER A 71 -15.42 -4.15 10.62
C SER A 71 -15.99 -5.11 11.66
N ASN A 72 -15.69 -4.85 12.93
CA ASN A 72 -16.25 -5.67 14.03
C ASN A 72 -17.77 -5.53 14.10
N TYR A 73 -18.28 -4.28 14.07
CA TYR A 73 -19.71 -4.01 14.13
C TYR A 73 -20.51 -4.67 13.00
N THR A 74 -19.99 -4.59 11.76
CA THR A 74 -20.73 -5.06 10.58
C THR A 74 -20.57 -6.55 10.30
N THR A 75 -19.44 -7.16 10.70
CA THR A 75 -19.09 -8.54 10.30
C THR A 75 -18.60 -9.42 11.44
N GLY A 76 -18.48 -8.91 12.66
CA GLY A 76 -17.87 -9.61 13.79
C GLY A 76 -16.34 -9.78 13.67
N ARG A 77 -15.70 -9.25 12.61
CA ARG A 77 -14.25 -9.39 12.36
C ARG A 77 -13.50 -8.18 12.88
N ASP A 78 -12.60 -8.40 13.83
CA ASP A 78 -11.84 -7.33 14.46
C ASP A 78 -10.68 -6.84 13.58
N ALA A 79 -10.83 -5.63 13.04
CA ALA A 79 -9.82 -4.98 12.20
C ALA A 79 -8.50 -4.74 12.95
N ASN A 80 -8.59 -4.43 14.24
CA ASN A 80 -7.44 -4.11 15.07
C ASN A 80 -6.61 -5.36 15.45
N ARG A 81 -7.18 -6.55 15.22
CA ARG A 81 -6.50 -7.85 15.32
C ARG A 81 -6.11 -8.45 13.97
N GLY A 82 -6.10 -7.63 12.92
CA GLY A 82 -5.72 -8.08 11.58
C GLY A 82 -6.82 -8.80 10.79
N ALA A 83 -8.06 -8.87 11.27
CA ALA A 83 -9.17 -9.57 10.61
C ALA A 83 -10.13 -8.64 9.83
N CYS A 84 -9.66 -7.46 9.38
CA CYS A 84 -10.47 -6.47 8.69
C CYS A 84 -11.18 -7.03 7.45
N ALA A 85 -12.52 -6.85 7.39
CA ALA A 85 -13.34 -7.20 6.24
C ALA A 85 -13.47 -6.07 5.21
N GLN A 86 -12.85 -4.93 5.45
CA GLN A 86 -12.87 -3.72 4.61
C GLN A 86 -14.28 -3.15 4.34
N PRO A 87 -15.19 -3.04 5.32
CA PRO A 87 -16.51 -2.49 5.08
C PRO A 87 -16.47 -1.03 4.61
N CYS A 88 -15.42 -0.28 4.94
CA CYS A 88 -15.21 1.07 4.41
C CYS A 88 -15.11 1.14 2.87
N ARG A 89 -15.03 -0.02 2.19
CA ARG A 89 -15.01 -0.14 0.73
C ARG A 89 -16.37 -0.51 0.15
N TRP A 90 -17.38 -0.68 1.00
CA TRP A 90 -18.73 -0.98 0.56
C TRP A 90 -19.47 0.28 0.13
N LYS A 91 -20.51 0.08 -0.62
CA LYS A 91 -21.43 1.12 -1.07
C LYS A 91 -22.44 1.43 0.03
N TYR A 92 -22.61 2.69 0.37
CA TYR A 92 -23.54 3.14 1.41
C TYR A 92 -24.49 4.20 0.89
N ASN A 93 -25.71 4.22 1.43
CA ASN A 93 -26.64 5.33 1.29
C ASN A 93 -26.65 6.13 2.60
N LEU A 94 -26.51 7.44 2.51
CA LEU A 94 -26.67 8.36 3.64
C LEU A 94 -28.13 8.79 3.69
N VAL A 95 -28.82 8.40 4.77
CA VAL A 95 -30.21 8.77 5.01
C VAL A 95 -30.31 9.56 6.29
N LYS A 96 -31.23 10.51 6.33
CA LYS A 96 -31.61 11.31 7.49
C LYS A 96 -33.05 10.97 7.85
N GLU A 97 -33.33 10.68 9.11
CA GLU A 97 -34.67 10.55 9.62
C GLU A 97 -35.29 11.95 9.77
N ASN A 98 -36.46 12.15 9.15
CA ASN A 98 -37.23 13.39 9.27
C ASN A 98 -38.10 13.38 10.55
N GLU A 99 -38.79 14.49 10.80
CA GLU A 99 -39.64 14.64 12.00
C GLU A 99 -40.84 13.66 12.07
N ASN A 100 -41.17 13.04 10.95
CA ASN A 100 -42.25 12.04 10.85
C ASN A 100 -41.75 10.58 11.02
N GLY A 101 -40.44 10.37 11.19
CA GLY A 101 -39.84 9.03 11.29
C GLY A 101 -39.58 8.37 9.92
N GLU A 102 -39.66 9.14 8.83
CA GLU A 102 -39.34 8.64 7.48
C GLU A 102 -37.87 8.93 7.12
N TYR A 103 -37.27 8.04 6.35
CA TYR A 103 -35.88 8.19 5.91
C TYR A 103 -35.79 8.89 4.55
N GLU A 104 -35.11 10.02 4.52
CA GLU A 104 -34.82 10.82 3.33
C GLU A 104 -33.34 10.71 2.97
N GLU A 105 -33.02 10.56 1.70
CA GLU A 105 -31.62 10.60 1.25
C GLU A 105 -31.03 12.00 1.46
N VAL A 106 -29.87 12.07 2.15
CA VAL A 106 -29.23 13.34 2.48
C VAL A 106 -28.63 14.02 1.26
N ILE A 107 -28.29 13.26 0.22
CA ILE A 107 -27.66 13.75 -1.00
C ILE A 107 -28.55 13.38 -2.18
N ASN A 108 -29.37 14.34 -2.62
CA ASN A 108 -30.20 14.19 -3.81
C ASN A 108 -29.32 14.08 -5.07
N GLY A 109 -29.47 12.97 -5.81
CA GLY A 109 -28.89 12.79 -7.15
C GLY A 109 -27.52 12.15 -7.21
N ILE A 110 -26.97 11.67 -6.10
CA ILE A 110 -25.83 10.78 -6.10
C ILE A 110 -26.33 9.38 -5.72
N ASP A 111 -26.50 8.53 -6.73
CA ASP A 111 -26.70 7.09 -6.50
C ASP A 111 -25.64 6.58 -5.57
N SER A 112 -25.98 6.19 -4.35
CA SER A 112 -25.15 5.61 -3.32
C SER A 112 -23.63 5.74 -3.53
N SER A 113 -22.92 6.16 -2.54
CA SER A 113 -21.52 6.58 -2.66
C SER A 113 -20.58 5.70 -1.83
N PHE A 114 -19.34 5.61 -2.26
CA PHE A 114 -18.27 4.97 -1.50
C PHE A 114 -17.63 5.97 -0.51
N PHE A 115 -18.42 6.52 0.41
CA PHE A 115 -18.06 7.62 1.31
C PHE A 115 -16.74 7.40 2.08
N PHE A 116 -16.43 6.15 2.38
CA PHE A 116 -15.26 5.80 3.21
C PHE A 116 -14.10 5.21 2.41
N ASN A 117 -14.17 5.26 1.08
CA ASN A 117 -13.21 4.61 0.21
C ASN A 117 -12.00 5.49 -0.06
N SER A 118 -10.98 5.39 0.78
CA SER A 118 -9.72 6.12 0.63
C SER A 118 -8.94 5.64 -0.59
N LYS A 119 -8.22 6.56 -1.25
CA LYS A 119 -7.18 6.24 -2.24
C LYS A 119 -6.07 5.44 -1.60
N ASP A 120 -5.26 4.76 -2.41
CA ASP A 120 -4.10 4.04 -1.92
C ASP A 120 -2.93 5.01 -1.67
N LEU A 121 -2.12 4.76 -0.65
CA LEU A 121 -0.91 5.51 -0.37
C LEU A 121 0.16 5.18 -1.40
N CYS A 122 0.88 6.19 -1.89
CA CYS A 122 2.08 6.00 -2.71
C CYS A 122 3.07 7.16 -2.47
N MET A 123 4.22 6.84 -1.91
CA MET A 123 5.27 7.79 -1.56
C MET A 123 6.54 7.60 -2.38
N ILE A 124 6.48 6.90 -3.51
CA ILE A 124 7.65 6.57 -4.35
C ILE A 124 8.39 7.81 -4.88
N GLU A 125 7.69 8.92 -5.04
CA GLU A 125 8.25 10.18 -5.52
C GLU A 125 9.02 10.96 -4.44
N TYR A 126 8.90 10.52 -3.18
CA TYR A 126 9.37 11.26 -2.00
C TYR A 126 10.37 10.45 -1.16
N ILE A 127 11.15 9.57 -1.79
CA ILE A 127 12.15 8.74 -1.11
C ILE A 127 13.16 9.58 -0.30
N PRO A 128 13.72 10.68 -0.83
CA PRO A 128 14.61 11.52 -0.04
C PRO A 128 13.95 12.05 1.24
N GLN A 129 12.75 12.62 1.12
CA GLN A 129 12.04 13.19 2.26
C GLN A 129 11.70 12.13 3.34
N LEU A 130 11.35 10.89 2.91
CA LEU A 130 11.10 9.78 3.82
C LEU A 130 12.35 9.40 4.62
N ILE A 131 13.50 9.34 3.97
CA ILE A 131 14.78 9.02 4.62
C ILE A 131 15.23 10.18 5.51
N GLU A 132 15.21 11.41 5.00
CA GLU A 132 15.66 12.61 5.69
C GLU A 132 14.82 12.97 6.91
N CYS A 133 13.53 12.59 6.96
CA CYS A 133 12.72 12.78 8.17
C CYS A 133 12.98 11.72 9.25
N GLY A 134 13.86 10.74 8.98
CA GLY A 134 14.34 9.76 9.95
C GLY A 134 13.56 8.47 10.01
N ILE A 135 12.80 8.13 8.96
CA ILE A 135 12.20 6.80 8.81
C ILE A 135 13.29 5.80 8.43
N THR A 136 13.46 4.77 9.25
CA THR A 136 14.48 3.73 9.06
C THR A 136 13.92 2.47 8.37
N SER A 137 12.59 2.30 8.38
CA SER A 137 11.93 1.14 7.79
C SER A 137 10.67 1.54 7.01
N PHE A 138 10.62 1.20 5.72
CA PHE A 138 9.49 1.49 4.83
C PHE A 138 8.53 0.32 4.81
N LYS A 139 7.29 0.58 5.23
CA LYS A 139 6.24 -0.44 5.29
C LYS A 139 5.30 -0.39 4.10
N ILE A 140 5.14 -1.52 3.43
CA ILE A 140 4.21 -1.70 2.32
C ILE A 140 3.01 -2.51 2.81
N GLU A 141 1.79 -1.99 2.64
CA GLU A 141 0.57 -2.74 2.91
C GLU A 141 0.22 -3.63 1.71
N GLY A 142 0.25 -4.92 1.93
CA GLY A 142 0.00 -5.91 0.88
C GLY A 142 -0.71 -7.17 1.38
N ARG A 143 -1.24 -7.20 2.60
CA ARG A 143 -1.84 -8.40 3.21
C ARG A 143 -2.91 -9.05 2.34
N MET A 144 -3.77 -8.26 1.71
CA MET A 144 -4.86 -8.74 0.85
C MET A 144 -4.48 -8.75 -0.63
N LYS A 145 -3.20 -8.55 -0.94
CA LYS A 145 -2.69 -8.49 -2.31
C LYS A 145 -2.00 -9.79 -2.70
N THR A 146 -1.79 -9.97 -3.99
CA THR A 146 -1.10 -11.13 -4.55
C THR A 146 0.42 -11.04 -4.36
N ALA A 147 1.12 -12.15 -4.48
CA ALA A 147 2.58 -12.18 -4.49
C ALA A 147 3.16 -11.29 -5.62
N TYR A 148 2.50 -11.24 -6.78
CA TYR A 148 2.86 -10.35 -7.89
C TYR A 148 2.85 -8.87 -7.49
N TYR A 149 1.78 -8.42 -6.81
CA TYR A 149 1.73 -7.05 -6.29
C TYR A 149 2.88 -6.75 -5.34
N VAL A 150 3.17 -7.66 -4.41
CA VAL A 150 4.27 -7.48 -3.45
C VAL A 150 5.60 -7.41 -4.18
N ALA A 151 5.84 -8.31 -5.14
CA ALA A 151 7.08 -8.35 -5.92
C ALA A 151 7.31 -7.05 -6.71
N THR A 152 6.29 -6.58 -7.45
CA THR A 152 6.39 -5.35 -8.25
C THR A 152 6.57 -4.12 -7.36
N THR A 153 5.84 -4.04 -6.25
CA THR A 153 5.91 -2.89 -5.34
C THR A 153 7.26 -2.83 -4.63
N VAL A 154 7.71 -3.94 -4.05
CA VAL A 154 9.01 -4.00 -3.34
C VAL A 154 10.15 -3.68 -4.31
N ARG A 155 10.10 -4.21 -5.53
CA ARG A 155 11.09 -3.94 -6.56
C ARG A 155 11.17 -2.45 -6.91
N ALA A 156 10.03 -1.80 -7.17
CA ALA A 156 10.00 -0.38 -7.50
C ALA A 156 10.59 0.49 -6.39
N TYR A 157 10.19 0.23 -5.13
CA TYR A 157 10.75 0.93 -3.98
C TYR A 157 12.25 0.63 -3.80
N ARG A 158 12.69 -0.62 -4.01
CA ARG A 158 14.11 -0.96 -3.92
C ARG A 158 14.94 -0.19 -4.95
N MET A 159 14.49 -0.15 -6.20
CA MET A 159 15.15 0.63 -7.26
C MET A 159 15.27 2.13 -6.90
N ALA A 160 14.19 2.72 -6.37
CA ALA A 160 14.19 4.14 -6.01
C ALA A 160 15.10 4.43 -4.80
N ILE A 161 15.14 3.53 -3.82
CA ILE A 161 16.01 3.64 -2.65
C ILE A 161 17.48 3.44 -3.05
N ASP A 162 17.80 2.45 -3.88
CA ASP A 162 19.17 2.21 -4.36
C ASP A 162 19.70 3.41 -5.14
N ALA A 163 18.88 3.98 -6.03
CA ALA A 163 19.24 5.20 -6.77
C ALA A 163 19.48 6.39 -5.84
N TYR A 164 18.78 6.48 -4.70
CA TYR A 164 19.05 7.51 -3.70
C TYR A 164 20.42 7.32 -3.04
N TYR A 165 20.71 6.09 -2.59
CA TYR A 165 21.99 5.82 -1.92
C TYR A 165 23.19 5.86 -2.87
N GLU A 166 22.99 5.60 -4.17
CA GLU A 166 24.07 5.76 -5.17
C GLU A 166 24.44 7.22 -5.42
N ALA A 167 23.46 8.15 -5.42
CA ALA A 167 23.69 9.54 -5.73
C ALA A 167 22.69 10.48 -5.01
N PRO A 168 22.77 10.66 -3.68
CA PRO A 168 21.76 11.42 -2.91
C PRO A 168 21.58 12.84 -3.41
N GLU A 169 22.68 13.56 -3.68
CA GLU A 169 22.67 14.95 -4.14
C GLU A 169 22.10 15.14 -5.56
N ASN A 170 22.07 14.08 -6.36
CA ASN A 170 21.61 14.10 -7.74
C ASN A 170 20.34 13.28 -7.95
N TRP A 171 19.73 12.79 -6.88
CA TRP A 171 18.54 11.95 -6.99
C TRP A 171 17.42 12.69 -7.72
N LYS A 172 16.80 11.99 -8.64
CA LYS A 172 15.61 12.46 -9.36
C LYS A 172 14.61 11.34 -9.46
N PHE A 173 13.36 11.67 -9.24
CA PHE A 173 12.29 10.73 -9.46
C PHE A 173 12.28 10.21 -10.90
N ASN A 174 12.26 8.89 -11.05
CA ASN A 174 12.13 8.25 -12.34
C ASN A 174 10.68 7.75 -12.51
N PRO A 175 9.92 8.28 -13.50
CA PRO A 175 8.53 7.87 -13.74
C PRO A 175 8.34 6.37 -13.96
N VAL A 176 9.37 5.65 -14.41
CA VAL A 176 9.34 4.20 -14.58
C VAL A 176 8.99 3.48 -13.27
N TRP A 177 9.43 3.98 -12.13
CA TRP A 177 9.09 3.37 -10.83
C TRP A 177 7.59 3.42 -10.53
N LEU A 178 6.93 4.53 -10.87
CA LEU A 178 5.48 4.67 -10.72
C LEU A 178 4.74 3.78 -11.71
N GLU A 179 5.22 3.66 -12.95
CA GLU A 179 4.62 2.76 -13.93
C GLU A 179 4.75 1.29 -13.50
N GLU A 180 5.86 0.89 -12.86
CA GLU A 180 5.99 -0.44 -12.25
C GLU A 180 4.93 -0.67 -11.16
N LEU A 181 4.70 0.31 -10.29
CA LEU A 181 3.66 0.21 -9.25
C LEU A 181 2.26 0.06 -9.84
N LYS A 182 1.96 0.71 -10.96
CA LYS A 182 0.68 0.63 -11.66
C LYS A 182 0.41 -0.71 -12.33
N LYS A 183 1.42 -1.58 -12.48
CA LYS A 183 1.23 -2.96 -12.95
C LYS A 183 0.52 -3.83 -11.92
N GLY A 184 0.70 -3.56 -10.65
CA GLY A 184 -0.08 -4.17 -9.57
C GLY A 184 -1.50 -3.62 -9.50
N SER A 185 -2.45 -4.41 -8.97
CA SER A 185 -3.81 -3.92 -8.74
C SER A 185 -3.82 -2.81 -7.68
N HIS A 186 -4.24 -1.61 -8.05
CA HIS A 186 -4.22 -0.42 -7.20
C HIS A 186 -5.50 0.40 -7.36
N ARG A 187 -5.73 1.33 -6.44
CA ARG A 187 -6.64 2.46 -6.59
C ARG A 187 -5.85 3.70 -6.98
N ASP A 188 -6.53 4.80 -7.24
CA ASP A 188 -5.84 6.08 -7.37
C ASP A 188 -4.92 6.31 -6.20
N TYR A 189 -3.77 6.92 -6.46
CA TYR A 189 -2.77 7.18 -5.46
C TYR A 189 -2.96 8.55 -4.78
N SER A 190 -2.53 8.62 -3.52
CA SER A 190 -2.41 9.84 -2.74
C SER A 190 -1.17 9.76 -1.85
N THR A 191 -0.76 10.91 -1.33
CA THR A 191 0.34 10.99 -0.35
C THR A 191 -0.13 10.82 1.11
N GLY A 192 -1.39 10.45 1.31
CA GLY A 192 -1.96 10.29 2.65
C GLY A 192 -1.85 11.59 3.48
N PHE A 193 -1.28 11.50 4.67
CA PHE A 193 -1.13 12.62 5.61
C PHE A 193 0.27 13.27 5.57
N TYR A 194 1.18 12.81 4.74
CA TYR A 194 2.58 13.23 4.79
C TYR A 194 2.80 14.72 4.59
N PHE A 195 2.00 15.38 3.76
CA PHE A 195 2.10 16.82 3.49
C PHE A 195 0.99 17.62 4.18
N ASP A 196 -0.23 17.13 4.10
CA ASP A 196 -1.43 17.81 4.57
C ASP A 196 -2.44 16.82 5.15
N ARG A 197 -3.43 17.32 5.89
CA ARG A 197 -4.59 16.51 6.24
C ARG A 197 -5.39 16.19 4.98
N PRO A 198 -5.66 14.90 4.69
CA PRO A 198 -6.41 14.51 3.52
C PRO A 198 -7.78 15.18 3.50
N SER A 199 -8.11 15.80 2.36
CA SER A 199 -9.43 16.36 2.09
C SER A 199 -10.31 15.33 1.36
N ASP A 200 -11.45 15.78 0.85
CA ASP A 200 -12.32 15.04 -0.07
C ASP A 200 -11.57 14.42 -1.26
N LYS A 201 -10.50 15.07 -1.74
CA LYS A 201 -9.65 14.57 -2.85
C LYS A 201 -8.90 13.28 -2.53
N ALA A 202 -8.75 12.92 -1.26
CA ALA A 202 -8.10 11.66 -0.84
C ALA A 202 -9.05 10.45 -0.85
N HIS A 203 -10.29 10.65 -1.27
CA HIS A 203 -11.31 9.60 -1.40
C HIS A 203 -11.68 9.34 -2.86
N ASN A 204 -12.16 8.14 -3.13
CA ASN A 204 -12.77 7.78 -4.40
C ASN A 204 -14.24 7.45 -4.14
N TYR A 205 -15.12 8.37 -4.50
CA TYR A 205 -16.55 8.25 -4.24
C TYR A 205 -17.32 7.47 -5.32
N GLU A 206 -16.73 7.32 -6.50
CA GLU A 206 -17.40 6.72 -7.66
C GLU A 206 -17.29 5.22 -7.69
N SER A 207 -16.15 4.67 -7.27
CA SER A 207 -15.87 3.24 -7.37
C SER A 207 -14.91 2.75 -6.30
N ALA A 208 -15.19 1.55 -5.76
CA ALA A 208 -14.23 0.79 -4.95
C ALA A 208 -13.35 -0.12 -5.82
N SER A 209 -13.53 -0.13 -7.13
CA SER A 209 -12.81 -1.00 -8.06
C SER A 209 -11.32 -0.73 -8.06
N TYR A 210 -10.56 -1.80 -8.25
CA TYR A 210 -9.14 -1.70 -8.53
C TYR A 210 -8.90 -1.42 -10.01
N ILE A 211 -7.94 -0.56 -10.30
CA ILE A 211 -7.36 -0.41 -11.63
C ILE A 211 -6.46 -1.62 -11.86
N ARG A 212 -6.67 -2.33 -12.98
CA ARG A 212 -5.92 -3.52 -13.37
C ARG A 212 -5.61 -3.43 -14.85
N ASN A 213 -4.43 -3.01 -15.20
CA ASN A 213 -3.99 -2.87 -16.59
C ASN A 213 -3.11 -4.03 -17.05
N TYR A 214 -2.72 -4.91 -16.13
CA TYR A 214 -1.85 -6.07 -16.37
C TYR A 214 -2.43 -7.32 -15.73
N ASP A 215 -2.31 -8.44 -16.43
CA ASP A 215 -2.67 -9.75 -15.92
C ASP A 215 -1.43 -10.52 -15.50
N PHE A 216 -1.48 -11.10 -14.32
CA PHE A 216 -0.46 -12.04 -13.85
C PHE A 216 -0.69 -13.40 -14.51
N VAL A 217 0.10 -13.74 -15.54
CA VAL A 217 -0.14 -14.93 -16.35
C VAL A 217 0.59 -16.18 -15.86
N GLY A 218 1.71 -16.06 -15.16
CA GLY A 218 2.43 -17.24 -14.69
C GLY A 218 3.68 -16.95 -13.87
N ILE A 219 4.31 -18.02 -13.43
CA ILE A 219 5.58 -18.01 -12.69
C ILE A 219 6.61 -18.82 -13.47
N VAL A 220 7.73 -18.22 -13.78
CA VAL A 220 8.88 -18.95 -14.34
C VAL A 220 9.40 -19.92 -13.28
N ARG A 221 9.44 -21.20 -13.61
CA ARG A 221 9.90 -22.26 -12.73
C ARG A 221 11.30 -22.75 -13.08
N ASP A 222 11.62 -22.73 -14.35
CA ASP A 222 12.90 -23.21 -14.85
C ASP A 222 13.26 -22.57 -16.20
N TYR A 223 14.48 -22.79 -16.67
CA TYR A 223 14.97 -22.35 -17.95
C TYR A 223 15.72 -23.49 -18.66
N ASP A 224 15.19 -23.92 -19.79
CA ASP A 224 15.83 -24.90 -20.68
C ASP A 224 16.86 -24.19 -21.57
N ALA A 225 18.12 -24.31 -21.18
CA ALA A 225 19.22 -23.67 -21.88
C ALA A 225 19.54 -24.32 -23.27
N GLU A 226 19.12 -25.57 -23.52
CA GLU A 226 19.34 -26.25 -24.77
C GLU A 226 18.41 -25.71 -25.86
N ASN A 227 17.17 -25.40 -25.49
CA ASN A 227 16.14 -24.92 -26.42
C ASN A 227 15.86 -23.41 -26.29
N ASP A 228 16.52 -22.71 -25.37
CA ASP A 228 16.29 -21.28 -25.04
C ASP A 228 14.83 -21.00 -24.66
N LEU A 229 14.27 -21.84 -23.77
CA LEU A 229 12.86 -21.78 -23.38
C LEU A 229 12.70 -21.60 -21.85
N TYR A 230 11.76 -20.73 -21.46
CA TYR A 230 11.31 -20.64 -20.08
C TYR A 230 10.18 -21.63 -19.80
N ILE A 231 10.33 -22.42 -18.75
CA ILE A 231 9.26 -23.30 -18.25
C ILE A 231 8.40 -22.49 -17.29
N VAL A 232 7.15 -22.25 -17.68
CA VAL A 232 6.23 -21.35 -16.95
C VAL A 232 5.05 -22.12 -16.36
N GLU A 233 4.87 -22.02 -15.06
CA GLU A 233 3.63 -22.45 -14.39
C GLU A 233 2.54 -21.42 -14.66
N GLN A 234 1.55 -21.80 -15.47
CA GLN A 234 0.45 -20.94 -15.85
C GLN A 234 -0.49 -20.65 -14.65
N ARG A 235 -0.88 -19.39 -14.48
CA ARG A 235 -1.81 -18.91 -13.44
C ARG A 235 -3.07 -18.29 -14.03
N ASN A 236 -2.98 -17.70 -15.21
CA ASN A 236 -4.09 -17.15 -15.98
C ASN A 236 -3.95 -17.49 -17.44
N LYS A 237 -5.02 -17.29 -18.22
CA LYS A 237 -5.01 -17.56 -19.65
C LYS A 237 -3.94 -16.74 -20.35
N MET A 238 -3.15 -17.43 -21.17
CA MET A 238 -2.13 -16.89 -22.05
C MET A 238 -2.31 -17.53 -23.43
N ASN A 239 -2.23 -16.74 -24.48
CA ASN A 239 -2.34 -17.25 -25.86
C ASN A 239 -0.96 -17.20 -26.53
N VAL A 240 -0.80 -18.02 -27.57
CA VAL A 240 0.37 -17.93 -28.44
C VAL A 240 0.47 -16.53 -29.05
N LEU A 241 1.67 -15.96 -29.07
CA LEU A 241 2.01 -14.61 -29.52
C LEU A 241 1.60 -13.47 -28.59
N ASP A 242 0.99 -13.73 -27.43
CA ASP A 242 0.83 -12.68 -26.42
C ASP A 242 2.21 -12.12 -26.02
N LYS A 243 2.26 -10.80 -25.83
CA LYS A 243 3.45 -10.18 -25.28
C LYS A 243 3.42 -10.32 -23.77
N VAL A 244 4.44 -10.95 -23.24
CA VAL A 244 4.63 -11.14 -21.80
C VAL A 244 5.88 -10.40 -21.32
N GLU A 245 5.83 -9.95 -20.10
CA GLU A 245 6.95 -9.30 -19.42
C GLU A 245 7.40 -10.20 -18.28
N VAL A 246 8.65 -10.62 -18.29
CA VAL A 246 9.25 -11.39 -17.20
C VAL A 246 9.89 -10.44 -16.20
N ILE A 247 9.42 -10.50 -14.96
CA ILE A 247 9.93 -9.68 -13.87
C ILE A 247 10.90 -10.50 -13.05
N GLY A 248 12.18 -10.10 -13.07
CA GLY A 248 13.21 -10.60 -12.17
C GLY A 248 13.44 -9.66 -10.98
N PRO A 249 14.27 -10.06 -10.01
CA PRO A 249 14.56 -9.23 -8.82
C PRO A 249 15.16 -7.85 -9.13
N VAL A 250 15.94 -7.75 -10.20
CA VAL A 250 16.70 -6.52 -10.55
C VAL A 250 16.43 -6.05 -11.98
N SER A 251 15.84 -6.89 -12.85
CA SER A 251 15.61 -6.57 -14.26
C SER A 251 14.29 -7.14 -14.76
N TYR A 252 13.83 -6.65 -15.88
CA TYR A 252 12.74 -7.27 -16.61
C TYR A 252 13.09 -7.42 -18.09
N THR A 253 12.51 -8.43 -18.72
CA THR A 253 12.70 -8.73 -20.12
C THR A 253 11.33 -8.87 -20.79
N HIS A 254 11.18 -8.27 -21.97
CA HIS A 254 9.98 -8.44 -22.78
C HIS A 254 10.15 -9.66 -23.68
N LEU A 255 9.26 -10.61 -23.53
CA LEU A 255 9.22 -11.84 -24.32
C LEU A 255 7.89 -11.95 -25.06
N ARG A 256 7.87 -12.78 -26.12
CA ARG A 256 6.62 -13.25 -26.74
C ARG A 256 6.40 -14.71 -26.36
N ALA A 257 5.18 -15.06 -26.04
CA ALA A 257 4.81 -16.46 -25.84
C ALA A 257 4.89 -17.19 -27.19
N HIS A 258 5.78 -18.18 -27.31
CA HIS A 258 6.02 -18.86 -28.57
C HIS A 258 5.20 -20.13 -28.75
N GLU A 259 4.93 -20.89 -27.71
CA GLU A 259 4.03 -22.05 -27.75
C GLU A 259 3.55 -22.37 -26.33
N THR A 260 2.31 -22.83 -26.19
CA THR A 260 1.81 -23.40 -24.95
C THR A 260 1.52 -24.88 -25.22
N GLU A 261 2.41 -25.78 -24.83
CA GLU A 261 2.04 -27.16 -24.59
C GLU A 261 1.32 -27.23 -23.23
N LEU A 262 0.02 -27.50 -23.28
CA LEU A 262 -0.76 -27.80 -22.09
C LEU A 262 -0.52 -29.28 -21.73
N HIS A 263 0.32 -29.53 -20.74
CA HIS A 263 0.28 -30.80 -20.02
C HIS A 263 -0.80 -30.71 -18.94
N LEU A 264 -1.91 -31.43 -19.17
CA LEU A 264 -2.99 -31.66 -18.20
C LEU A 264 -2.52 -32.62 -17.09
#